data_9115051893f69b2d3b847fc3dc8147ac
#
_entry.id   9115051893f69b2d3b847fc3dc8147ac
#
_cell.length_a   1.000
_cell.length_b   1.000
_cell.length_c   1.000
_cell.angle_alpha   90.00
_cell.angle_beta   90.00
_cell.angle_gamma   90.00
#
_symmetry.space_group_name_H-M   'P 1'
#
loop_
_entity.id
_entity.type
_entity.pdbx_description
1 polymer ?
#
loop_
_entity_poly.entity_id
_entity_poly.type
_entity_poly.pdbx_seq_one_letter_code
_entity_poly.pdbx_strand_id
1 'polypeptide(L)'
;VQEFHAYWTHSYCFDNAYNRSIAAYILPVLGKHFMDNVTASDLTDVLAKVPSSEFYRVCDAVTCFFRAARNHYCTTQDNSADAVRIMKERKKAEEDLHNYYEVPSGTYSPQQLLQMLQICKLEAPTIYLPMLLASTAGLRISEILTVTFRDIHFYNQTICLQLPVKDDLPSRTDTITIPEENTKMVYLADFVMDEIRLQRERLEACQKTAPDFNPSGYLIWGRNGFQRQNNFINKPYARICAKCPFPTFPWKELRRIKLSASSMKRFAETLGAEICDHNINFIIITGILKFDTFFQ
;
A
#
# COMPACT_ATOMS: atom_id res chain seq x y z
N VAL A 1 14.08 -15.91 28.39
CA VAL A 1 14.04 -15.15 27.11
C VAL A 1 15.36 -15.30 26.37
N GLN A 2 16.49 -15.14 27.07
CA GLN A 2 17.82 -15.23 26.44
C GLN A 2 18.13 -16.63 25.87
N GLU A 3 17.76 -17.70 26.54
CA GLU A 3 17.94 -19.07 26.04
C GLU A 3 17.14 -19.31 24.76
N PHE A 4 15.88 -18.85 24.73
CA PHE A 4 15.07 -18.97 23.54
C PHE A 4 15.62 -18.12 22.39
N HIS A 5 16.19 -16.94 22.65
CA HIS A 5 16.82 -16.13 21.62
C HIS A 5 18.00 -16.88 20.96
N ALA A 6 18.84 -17.57 21.74
CA ALA A 6 19.92 -18.38 21.19
C ALA A 6 19.40 -19.51 20.29
N TYR A 7 18.33 -20.20 20.72
CA TYR A 7 17.64 -21.20 19.91
C TYR A 7 17.01 -20.59 18.64
N TRP A 8 16.32 -19.45 18.77
CA TRP A 8 15.62 -18.79 17.68
C TRP A 8 16.56 -18.31 16.58
N THR A 9 17.72 -17.75 16.94
CA THR A 9 18.75 -17.33 15.98
C THR A 9 19.35 -18.50 15.20
N HIS A 10 19.36 -19.69 15.79
CA HIS A 10 19.93 -20.90 15.17
C HIS A 10 18.92 -21.66 14.30
N SER A 11 17.67 -21.72 14.75
CA SER A 11 16.64 -22.58 14.16
C SER A 11 15.75 -21.88 13.14
N TYR A 12 15.64 -20.56 13.22
CA TYR A 12 14.83 -19.75 12.30
C TYR A 12 15.78 -18.82 11.53
N CYS A 13 15.89 -19.02 10.22
CA CYS A 13 16.60 -18.11 9.31
C CYS A 13 15.82 -16.79 9.15
N PHE A 14 15.53 -16.11 10.27
CA PHE A 14 14.91 -14.79 10.22
C PHE A 14 15.93 -13.72 9.90
N ASP A 15 15.47 -12.67 9.21
CA ASP A 15 16.24 -11.50 8.87
C ASP A 15 17.10 -11.05 10.05
N ASN A 16 18.38 -10.84 9.80
CA ASN A 16 19.35 -10.30 10.77
C ASN A 16 18.86 -8.99 11.42
N ALA A 17 17.91 -8.29 10.82
CA ALA A 17 17.29 -7.09 11.38
C ALA A 17 16.40 -7.39 12.59
N TYR A 18 15.61 -8.47 12.58
CA TYR A 18 14.77 -8.87 13.72
C TYR A 18 15.63 -9.34 14.88
N ASN A 19 16.65 -10.16 14.61
CA ASN A 19 17.59 -10.59 15.64
C ASN A 19 18.27 -9.41 16.32
N ARG A 20 18.73 -8.42 15.55
CA ARG A 20 19.31 -7.18 16.10
C ARG A 20 18.30 -6.40 16.94
N SER A 21 17.04 -6.32 16.53
CA SER A 21 16.00 -5.64 17.29
C SER A 21 15.72 -6.31 18.63
N ILE A 22 15.64 -7.64 18.67
CA ILE A 22 15.47 -8.40 19.92
C ILE A 22 16.69 -8.22 20.82
N ALA A 23 17.90 -8.35 20.28
CA ALA A 23 19.13 -8.20 21.03
C ALA A 23 19.32 -6.78 21.60
N ALA A 24 18.93 -5.75 20.85
CA ALA A 24 19.11 -4.36 21.26
C ALA A 24 18.08 -3.89 22.29
N TYR A 25 16.82 -4.30 22.16
CA TYR A 25 15.73 -3.72 22.95
C TYR A 25 15.12 -4.68 23.96
N ILE A 26 15.01 -5.97 23.64
CA ILE A 26 14.32 -6.94 24.49
C ILE A 26 15.26 -7.62 25.47
N LEU A 27 16.41 -8.15 25.02
CA LEU A 27 17.34 -8.89 25.87
C LEU A 27 17.93 -8.09 27.04
N PRO A 28 18.27 -6.80 26.89
CA PRO A 28 18.82 -6.02 28.01
C PRO A 28 17.84 -5.90 29.19
N VAL A 29 16.55 -5.92 28.94
CA VAL A 29 15.51 -5.74 29.94
C VAL A 29 14.93 -7.09 30.38
N LEU A 30 14.52 -7.92 29.42
CA LEU A 30 13.77 -9.16 29.68
C LEU A 30 14.61 -10.43 29.53
N GLY A 31 15.89 -10.33 29.19
CA GLY A 31 16.75 -11.50 28.92
C GLY A 31 16.79 -12.52 30.06
N LYS A 32 16.79 -12.06 31.32
CA LYS A 32 16.83 -12.90 32.51
C LYS A 32 15.46 -13.44 32.96
N HIS A 33 14.35 -12.98 32.35
CA HIS A 33 13.01 -13.45 32.69
C HIS A 33 12.72 -14.81 32.06
N PHE A 34 11.95 -15.62 32.76
CA PHE A 34 11.34 -16.80 32.15
C PHE A 34 10.28 -16.35 31.14
N MET A 35 10.11 -17.12 30.08
CA MET A 35 9.21 -16.74 28.97
C MET A 35 7.75 -16.59 29.46
N ASP A 36 7.31 -17.48 30.35
CA ASP A 36 5.96 -17.49 30.93
C ASP A 36 5.69 -16.33 31.91
N ASN A 37 6.75 -15.69 32.41
CA ASN A 37 6.64 -14.58 33.35
C ASN A 37 6.68 -13.20 32.67
N VAL A 38 6.85 -13.15 31.35
CA VAL A 38 6.82 -11.89 30.60
C VAL A 38 5.39 -11.45 30.40
N THR A 39 5.04 -10.32 31.01
CA THR A 39 3.68 -9.75 30.92
C THR A 39 3.54 -8.78 29.75
N ALA A 40 2.30 -8.48 29.36
CA ALA A 40 2.01 -7.44 28.38
C ALA A 40 2.53 -6.05 28.86
N SER A 41 2.50 -5.79 30.17
CA SER A 41 3.05 -4.55 30.74
C SER A 41 4.56 -4.42 30.52
N ASP A 42 5.31 -5.50 30.79
CA ASP A 42 6.77 -5.50 30.59
C ASP A 42 7.15 -5.18 29.15
N LEU A 43 6.43 -5.78 28.20
CA LEU A 43 6.63 -5.52 26.78
C LEU A 43 6.23 -4.10 26.40
N THR A 44 5.14 -3.59 26.96
CA THR A 44 4.70 -2.19 26.73
C THR A 44 5.76 -1.21 27.22
N ASP A 45 6.35 -1.43 28.40
CA ASP A 45 7.38 -0.57 28.98
C ASP A 45 8.68 -0.56 28.17
N VAL A 46 9.02 -1.71 27.58
CA VAL A 46 10.17 -1.82 26.67
C VAL A 46 9.88 -1.11 25.35
N LEU A 47 8.72 -1.35 24.74
CA LEU A 47 8.33 -0.76 23.47
C LEU A 47 8.18 0.78 23.55
N ALA A 48 7.79 1.32 24.71
CA ALA A 48 7.70 2.75 24.93
C ALA A 48 9.07 3.46 24.83
N LYS A 49 10.17 2.75 25.06
CA LYS A 49 11.54 3.29 24.98
C LYS A 49 12.17 3.18 23.59
N VAL A 50 11.52 2.52 22.64
CA VAL A 50 12.04 2.32 21.29
C VAL A 50 11.90 3.61 20.48
N PRO A 51 12.98 4.05 19.78
CA PRO A 51 12.92 5.20 18.89
C PRO A 51 11.84 5.07 17.81
N SER A 52 11.20 6.18 17.45
CA SER A 52 10.11 6.18 16.46
C SER A 52 10.50 5.58 15.10
N SER A 53 11.75 5.79 14.67
CA SER A 53 12.29 5.25 13.42
C SER A 53 12.37 3.72 13.37
N GLU A 54 12.45 3.06 14.55
CA GLU A 54 12.61 1.61 14.66
C GLU A 54 11.36 0.91 15.22
N PHE A 55 10.43 1.67 15.73
CA PHE A 55 9.28 1.19 16.49
C PHE A 55 8.52 0.07 15.80
N TYR A 56 8.07 0.27 14.57
CA TYR A 56 7.27 -0.75 13.85
C TYR A 56 8.06 -2.02 13.60
N ARG A 57 9.36 -1.89 13.25
CA ARG A 57 10.25 -3.05 13.06
C ARG A 57 10.42 -3.85 14.34
N VAL A 58 10.60 -3.17 15.47
CA VAL A 58 10.73 -3.82 16.78
C VAL A 58 9.43 -4.50 17.19
N CYS A 59 8.27 -3.87 16.96
CA CYS A 59 6.97 -4.50 17.19
C CYS A 59 6.79 -5.79 16.40
N ASP A 60 7.17 -5.80 15.13
CA ASP A 60 7.06 -6.98 14.28
C ASP A 60 8.05 -8.08 14.74
N ALA A 61 9.28 -7.71 15.11
CA ALA A 61 10.25 -8.62 15.67
C ALA A 61 9.76 -9.26 16.98
N VAL A 62 9.19 -8.47 17.89
CA VAL A 62 8.59 -8.94 19.16
C VAL A 62 7.46 -9.92 18.89
N THR A 63 6.54 -9.57 17.99
CA THR A 63 5.42 -10.46 17.65
C THR A 63 5.91 -11.79 17.08
N CYS A 64 6.87 -11.78 16.17
CA CYS A 64 7.44 -13.00 15.59
C CYS A 64 8.18 -13.85 16.63
N PHE A 65 8.97 -13.20 17.48
CA PHE A 65 9.77 -13.87 18.51
C PHE A 65 8.89 -14.57 19.54
N PHE A 66 7.92 -13.87 20.14
CA PHE A 66 7.05 -14.45 21.17
C PHE A 66 6.07 -15.47 20.59
N ARG A 67 5.61 -15.31 19.37
CA ARG A 67 4.81 -16.33 18.67
C ARG A 67 5.62 -17.62 18.45
N ALA A 68 6.87 -17.51 18.04
CA ALA A 68 7.77 -18.65 17.87
C ALA A 68 8.04 -19.32 19.21
N ALA A 69 8.25 -18.55 20.29
CA ALA A 69 8.45 -19.06 21.64
C ALA A 69 7.21 -19.83 22.15
N ARG A 70 6.01 -19.27 21.94
CA ARG A 70 4.75 -19.94 22.29
C ARG A 70 4.63 -21.29 21.59
N ASN A 71 4.94 -21.34 20.30
CA ASN A 71 4.86 -22.59 19.54
C ASN A 71 5.91 -23.62 20.01
N HIS A 72 7.09 -23.14 20.40
CA HIS A 72 8.18 -24.01 20.87
C HIS A 72 7.90 -24.62 22.24
N TYR A 73 7.41 -23.79 23.18
CA TYR A 73 7.12 -24.22 24.56
C TYR A 73 5.69 -24.70 24.79
N CYS A 74 4.84 -24.68 23.76
CA CYS A 74 3.42 -25.06 23.83
C CYS A 74 2.65 -24.28 24.91
N THR A 75 3.01 -23.00 25.15
CA THR A 75 2.33 -22.15 26.13
C THR A 75 1.07 -21.52 25.56
N THR A 76 0.07 -21.27 26.40
CA THR A 76 -1.23 -20.73 25.96
C THR A 76 -1.29 -19.20 25.99
N GLN A 77 -0.38 -18.53 26.71
CA GLN A 77 -0.39 -17.07 26.84
C GLN A 77 0.40 -16.38 25.72
N ASP A 78 -0.26 -15.47 25.02
CA ASP A 78 0.37 -14.59 24.02
C ASP A 78 0.22 -13.13 24.44
N ASN A 79 1.01 -12.75 25.45
CA ASN A 79 1.02 -11.36 25.96
C ASN A 79 1.65 -10.36 24.95
N SER A 80 2.38 -10.86 23.95
CA SER A 80 3.07 -9.99 22.99
C SER A 80 2.11 -9.35 21.98
N ALA A 81 1.13 -10.10 21.52
CA ALA A 81 0.17 -9.59 20.53
C ALA A 81 -0.65 -8.42 21.11
N ASP A 82 -1.10 -8.54 22.36
CA ASP A 82 -1.84 -7.47 23.02
C ASP A 82 -0.98 -6.24 23.32
N ALA A 83 0.23 -6.44 23.85
CA ALA A 83 1.16 -5.33 24.09
C ALA A 83 1.50 -4.57 22.80
N VAL A 84 1.81 -5.28 21.73
CA VAL A 84 2.13 -4.67 20.43
C VAL A 84 0.91 -3.96 19.85
N ARG A 85 -0.29 -4.53 19.96
CA ARG A 85 -1.54 -3.89 19.52
C ARG A 85 -1.78 -2.58 20.26
N ILE A 86 -1.74 -2.61 21.59
CA ILE A 86 -1.93 -1.41 22.44
C ILE A 86 -0.93 -0.32 22.08
N MET A 87 0.35 -0.67 21.93
CA MET A 87 1.39 0.31 21.59
C MET A 87 1.27 0.86 20.17
N LYS A 88 0.89 0.03 19.20
CA LYS A 88 0.62 0.50 17.83
C LYS A 88 -0.58 1.45 17.79
N GLU A 89 -1.64 1.16 18.55
CA GLU A 89 -2.82 2.02 18.67
C GLU A 89 -2.47 3.37 19.33
N ARG A 90 -1.71 3.36 20.44
CA ARG A 90 -1.22 4.58 21.10
C ARG A 90 -0.37 5.42 20.17
N LYS A 91 0.61 4.81 19.51
CA LYS A 91 1.49 5.53 18.60
C LYS A 91 0.76 6.08 17.38
N LYS A 92 -0.20 5.33 16.86
CA LYS A 92 -1.06 5.82 15.79
C LYS A 92 -1.90 7.01 16.24
N ALA A 93 -2.44 6.97 17.46
CA ALA A 93 -3.19 8.11 18.03
C ALA A 93 -2.30 9.33 18.22
N GLU A 94 -1.05 9.17 18.67
CA GLU A 94 -0.06 10.24 18.78
C GLU A 94 0.32 10.80 17.39
N GLU A 95 0.56 9.94 16.41
CA GLU A 95 0.86 10.33 15.02
C GLU A 95 -0.34 11.03 14.38
N ASP A 96 -1.57 10.55 14.61
CA ASP A 96 -2.80 11.17 14.11
C ASP A 96 -3.03 12.52 14.77
N LEU A 97 -2.73 12.67 16.08
CA LEU A 97 -2.79 13.94 16.80
C LEU A 97 -1.72 14.93 16.29
N HIS A 98 -0.49 14.46 16.10
CA HIS A 98 0.61 15.28 15.56
C HIS A 98 0.32 15.70 14.11
N ASN A 99 -0.17 14.79 13.29
CA ASN A 99 -0.62 15.09 11.92
C ASN A 99 -1.82 16.03 11.88
N TYR A 100 -2.67 16.04 12.92
CA TYR A 100 -3.79 16.99 13.02
C TYR A 100 -3.32 18.42 13.22
N TYR A 101 -2.19 18.64 13.90
CA TYR A 101 -1.64 19.97 14.18
C TYR A 101 -0.60 20.47 13.16
N GLU A 102 0.10 19.58 12.45
CA GLU A 102 1.22 19.95 11.57
C GLU A 102 0.96 19.80 10.07
N VAL A 103 -0.06 19.03 9.65
CA VAL A 103 -0.37 18.90 8.23
C VAL A 103 -1.35 19.99 7.84
N PRO A 104 -0.98 20.91 6.91
CA PRO A 104 -1.97 21.78 6.31
C PRO A 104 -3.12 20.91 5.83
N SER A 105 -4.32 21.13 6.33
CA SER A 105 -5.53 20.46 5.90
C SER A 105 -5.80 20.88 4.45
N GLY A 106 -5.23 20.15 3.50
CA GLY A 106 -5.34 20.51 2.10
C GLY A 106 -5.20 19.27 1.22
N THR A 107 -6.06 19.18 0.27
CA THR A 107 -5.89 18.32 -0.89
C THR A 107 -5.36 19.16 -2.04
N TYR A 108 -4.70 18.52 -3.01
CA TYR A 108 -4.31 19.20 -4.22
C TYR A 108 -5.55 19.77 -4.95
N SER A 109 -5.42 21.01 -5.44
CA SER A 109 -6.39 21.49 -6.42
C SER A 109 -6.26 20.71 -7.73
N PRO A 110 -7.30 20.65 -8.59
CA PRO A 110 -7.18 20.00 -9.89
C PRO A 110 -6.04 20.56 -10.75
N GLN A 111 -5.75 21.85 -10.65
CA GLN A 111 -4.65 22.50 -11.38
C GLN A 111 -3.28 22.05 -10.86
N GLN A 112 -3.10 22.00 -9.54
CA GLN A 112 -1.88 21.49 -8.91
C GLN A 112 -1.62 20.03 -9.28
N LEU A 113 -2.68 19.21 -9.25
CA LEU A 113 -2.58 17.81 -9.66
C LEU A 113 -2.18 17.68 -11.13
N LEU A 114 -2.78 18.45 -12.02
CA LEU A 114 -2.43 18.44 -13.45
C LEU A 114 -0.96 18.80 -13.66
N GLN A 115 -0.48 19.86 -13.02
CA GLN A 115 0.91 20.26 -13.09
C GLN A 115 1.85 19.18 -12.53
N MET A 116 1.44 18.54 -11.43
CA MET A 116 2.19 17.46 -10.82
C MET A 116 2.26 16.21 -11.72
N LEU A 117 1.18 15.89 -12.44
CA LEU A 117 1.14 14.82 -13.43
C LEU A 117 2.04 15.12 -14.63
N GLN A 118 2.08 16.36 -15.09
CA GLN A 118 2.99 16.79 -16.16
C GLN A 118 4.47 16.65 -15.73
N ILE A 119 4.82 17.11 -14.53
CA ILE A 119 6.16 16.92 -13.96
C ILE A 119 6.46 15.41 -13.84
N CYS A 120 5.50 14.62 -13.37
CA CYS A 120 5.66 13.17 -13.22
C CYS A 120 5.95 12.48 -14.55
N LYS A 121 5.25 12.84 -15.61
CA LYS A 121 5.44 12.27 -16.96
C LYS A 121 6.87 12.49 -17.48
N LEU A 122 7.46 13.64 -17.16
CA LEU A 122 8.83 13.99 -17.59
C LEU A 122 9.91 13.41 -16.66
N GLU A 123 9.73 13.53 -15.35
CA GLU A 123 10.78 13.26 -14.36
C GLU A 123 10.75 11.87 -13.75
N ALA A 124 9.59 11.26 -13.71
CA ALA A 124 9.38 9.97 -13.08
C ALA A 124 8.30 9.13 -13.79
N PRO A 125 8.46 8.83 -15.09
CA PRO A 125 7.45 8.14 -15.90
C PRO A 125 7.06 6.77 -15.34
N THR A 126 7.91 6.14 -14.54
CA THR A 126 7.64 4.84 -13.91
C THR A 126 6.50 4.86 -12.90
N ILE A 127 6.19 6.02 -12.31
CA ILE A 127 5.08 6.17 -11.36
C ILE A 127 3.93 7.01 -11.93
N TYR A 128 3.98 7.36 -13.21
CA TYR A 128 2.95 8.19 -13.84
C TYR A 128 1.59 7.49 -13.87
N LEU A 129 1.52 6.26 -14.39
CA LEU A 129 0.27 5.47 -14.38
C LEU A 129 -0.23 5.18 -12.95
N PRO A 130 0.58 4.74 -11.98
CA PRO A 130 0.17 4.69 -10.58
C PRO A 130 -0.42 5.98 -10.04
N MET A 131 0.16 7.13 -10.39
CA MET A 131 -0.30 8.43 -9.93
C MET A 131 -1.64 8.82 -10.58
N LEU A 132 -1.83 8.53 -11.88
CA LEU A 132 -3.11 8.67 -12.56
C LEU A 132 -4.19 7.82 -11.87
N LEU A 133 -3.95 6.53 -11.65
CA LEU A 133 -4.92 5.62 -11.02
C LEU A 133 -5.25 6.04 -9.58
N ALA A 134 -4.26 6.50 -8.80
CA ALA A 134 -4.52 7.00 -7.46
C ALA A 134 -5.40 8.26 -7.47
N SER A 135 -5.14 9.20 -8.37
CA SER A 135 -5.80 10.51 -8.37
C SER A 135 -7.14 10.53 -9.10
N THR A 136 -7.32 9.74 -10.17
CA THR A 136 -8.55 9.72 -10.97
C THR A 136 -9.53 8.63 -10.54
N ALA A 137 -9.01 7.47 -10.13
CA ALA A 137 -9.81 6.30 -9.75
C ALA A 137 -9.81 6.03 -8.23
N GLY A 138 -9.06 6.80 -7.45
CA GLY A 138 -9.02 6.69 -5.99
C GLY A 138 -8.37 5.40 -5.45
N LEU A 139 -7.58 4.72 -6.26
CA LEU A 139 -6.96 3.44 -5.90
C LEU A 139 -5.84 3.60 -4.88
N ARG A 140 -5.74 2.64 -3.95
CA ARG A 140 -4.59 2.52 -3.06
C ARG A 140 -3.39 1.98 -3.82
N ILE A 141 -2.18 2.34 -3.39
CA ILE A 141 -0.97 1.82 -4.04
C ILE A 141 -0.90 0.29 -3.99
N SER A 142 -1.32 -0.34 -2.90
CA SER A 142 -1.41 -1.79 -2.80
C SER A 142 -2.40 -2.38 -3.81
N GLU A 143 -3.55 -1.74 -4.02
CA GLU A 143 -4.53 -2.14 -5.04
C GLU A 143 -3.93 -2.00 -6.44
N ILE A 144 -3.27 -0.87 -6.75
CA ILE A 144 -2.63 -0.62 -8.04
C ILE A 144 -1.57 -1.68 -8.38
N LEU A 145 -0.79 -2.09 -7.39
CA LEU A 145 0.30 -3.05 -7.58
C LEU A 145 -0.17 -4.51 -7.73
N THR A 146 -1.38 -4.83 -7.32
CA THR A 146 -1.97 -6.16 -7.50
C THR A 146 -2.72 -6.30 -8.81
N VAL A 147 -3.08 -5.19 -9.48
CA VAL A 147 -3.80 -5.24 -10.76
C VAL A 147 -2.96 -5.91 -11.83
N THR A 148 -3.58 -6.85 -12.54
CA THR A 148 -3.05 -7.47 -13.74
C THR A 148 -3.84 -7.01 -14.98
N PHE A 149 -3.30 -7.22 -16.18
CA PHE A 149 -4.03 -6.92 -17.41
C PHE A 149 -5.30 -7.79 -17.59
N ARG A 150 -5.42 -8.90 -16.85
CA ARG A 150 -6.64 -9.74 -16.83
C ARG A 150 -7.78 -9.11 -16.07
N ASP A 151 -7.46 -8.24 -15.09
CA ASP A 151 -8.44 -7.54 -14.26
C ASP A 151 -9.01 -6.30 -14.97
N ILE A 152 -8.52 -5.98 -16.19
CA ILE A 152 -8.90 -4.80 -16.94
C ILE A 152 -9.86 -5.18 -18.06
N HIS A 153 -11.07 -4.67 -18.00
CA HIS A 153 -12.08 -4.82 -19.03
C HIS A 153 -12.03 -3.64 -20.00
N PHE A 154 -11.29 -3.79 -21.10
CA PHE A 154 -11.04 -2.72 -22.07
C PHE A 154 -12.32 -2.19 -22.74
N TYR A 155 -13.31 -3.04 -22.95
CA TYR A 155 -14.59 -2.63 -23.53
C TYR A 155 -15.42 -1.77 -22.57
N ASN A 156 -15.50 -2.17 -21.30
CA ASN A 156 -16.27 -1.48 -20.27
C ASN A 156 -15.45 -0.40 -19.54
N GLN A 157 -14.17 -0.27 -19.86
CA GLN A 157 -13.23 0.66 -19.21
C GLN A 157 -13.22 0.53 -17.69
N THR A 158 -13.17 -0.71 -17.21
CA THR A 158 -13.20 -1.00 -15.78
C THR A 158 -12.02 -1.83 -15.33
N ILE A 159 -11.62 -1.63 -14.07
CA ILE A 159 -10.75 -2.55 -13.33
C ILE A 159 -11.60 -3.30 -12.32
N CYS A 160 -11.47 -4.62 -12.28
CA CYS A 160 -12.05 -5.48 -11.27
C CYS A 160 -11.00 -5.74 -10.19
N LEU A 161 -11.18 -5.17 -9.00
CA LEU A 161 -10.28 -5.36 -7.87
C LEU A 161 -10.81 -6.46 -6.96
N GLN A 162 -9.98 -7.43 -6.63
CA GLN A 162 -10.26 -8.39 -5.58
C GLN A 162 -9.96 -7.74 -4.23
N LEU A 163 -10.97 -7.63 -3.37
CA LEU A 163 -10.79 -7.15 -2.02
C LEU A 163 -10.21 -8.28 -1.16
N PRO A 164 -9.25 -7.99 -0.26
CA PRO A 164 -8.77 -9.00 0.67
C PRO A 164 -9.93 -9.51 1.51
N VAL A 165 -10.15 -10.81 1.48
CA VAL A 165 -11.08 -11.47 2.40
C VAL A 165 -10.55 -11.21 3.80
N LYS A 166 -11.37 -10.66 4.69
CA LYS A 166 -11.05 -10.61 6.12
C LYS A 166 -11.01 -12.07 6.58
N ASP A 167 -9.82 -12.51 6.93
CA ASP A 167 -9.59 -13.87 7.43
C ASP A 167 -10.36 -14.11 8.73
N ASP A 168 -11.56 -14.67 8.61
CA ASP A 168 -12.02 -15.69 9.54
C ASP A 168 -11.54 -17.00 8.90
N LEU A 169 -10.41 -17.53 9.40
CA LEU A 169 -9.78 -18.74 8.85
C LEU A 169 -10.76 -19.92 8.84
N PRO A 170 -11.00 -20.54 7.71
CA PRO A 170 -11.18 -21.99 7.66
C PRO A 170 -9.96 -22.64 7.01
N SER A 171 -9.63 -23.79 7.59
CA SER A 171 -8.57 -24.71 7.26
C SER A 171 -8.38 -24.98 5.77
N ARG A 172 -7.08 -25.15 5.41
CA ARG A 172 -6.57 -25.74 4.16
C ARG A 172 -7.45 -26.90 3.67
N THR A 173 -8.06 -26.69 2.57
CA THR A 173 -8.46 -27.56 1.44
C THR A 173 -9.76 -27.02 0.90
N ASP A 174 -9.66 -26.37 -0.25
CA ASP A 174 -10.61 -26.50 -1.36
C ASP A 174 -10.44 -25.30 -2.27
N THR A 175 -10.66 -25.50 -3.52
CA THR A 175 -10.65 -24.50 -4.61
C THR A 175 -11.43 -23.26 -4.18
N ILE A 176 -10.71 -22.15 -3.91
CA ILE A 176 -11.33 -20.90 -3.42
C ILE A 176 -12.07 -20.28 -4.59
N THR A 177 -13.35 -20.52 -4.67
CA THR A 177 -14.28 -19.67 -5.43
C THR A 177 -14.45 -18.39 -4.61
N ILE A 178 -13.83 -17.29 -5.07
CA ILE A 178 -13.98 -15.97 -4.43
C ILE A 178 -15.42 -15.53 -4.65
N PRO A 179 -16.19 -15.26 -3.60
CA PRO A 179 -17.55 -14.76 -3.75
C PRO A 179 -17.54 -13.44 -4.53
N GLU A 180 -18.48 -13.24 -5.45
CA GLU A 180 -18.64 -11.99 -6.23
C GLU A 180 -18.80 -10.75 -5.33
N GLU A 181 -19.24 -10.92 -4.10
CA GLU A 181 -19.40 -9.86 -3.08
C GLU A 181 -18.06 -9.21 -2.65
N ASN A 182 -16.91 -9.83 -2.93
CA ASN A 182 -15.60 -9.31 -2.57
C ASN A 182 -14.86 -8.63 -3.73
N THR A 183 -15.57 -8.26 -4.79
CA THR A 183 -14.99 -7.56 -5.92
C THR A 183 -15.43 -6.09 -5.95
N LYS A 184 -14.52 -5.19 -6.28
CA LYS A 184 -14.77 -3.78 -6.49
C LYS A 184 -14.52 -3.43 -7.95
N MET A 185 -15.57 -3.00 -8.66
CA MET A 185 -15.44 -2.47 -10.01
C MET A 185 -15.10 -0.97 -9.96
N VAL A 186 -14.09 -0.57 -10.71
CA VAL A 186 -13.64 0.83 -10.81
C VAL A 186 -13.60 1.24 -12.28
N TYR A 187 -14.33 2.30 -12.62
CA TYR A 187 -14.37 2.86 -13.97
C TYR A 187 -13.19 3.79 -14.21
N LEU A 188 -12.67 3.79 -15.42
CA LEU A 188 -11.50 4.57 -15.83
C LEU A 188 -11.87 5.53 -16.97
N ALA A 189 -11.26 6.71 -16.96
CA ALA A 189 -11.34 7.66 -18.05
C ALA A 189 -10.59 7.18 -19.29
N ASP A 190 -10.99 7.64 -20.49
CA ASP A 190 -10.35 7.27 -21.76
C ASP A 190 -8.85 7.51 -21.73
N PHE A 191 -8.39 8.69 -21.29
CA PHE A 191 -6.97 9.01 -21.24
C PHE A 191 -6.16 8.12 -20.26
N VAL A 192 -6.82 7.56 -19.23
CA VAL A 192 -6.22 6.56 -18.34
C VAL A 192 -6.13 5.22 -19.06
N MET A 193 -7.17 4.86 -19.80
CA MET A 193 -7.19 3.65 -20.61
C MET A 193 -6.12 3.68 -21.73
N ASP A 194 -5.90 4.84 -22.32
CA ASP A 194 -4.85 5.01 -23.32
C ASP A 194 -3.45 4.80 -22.72
N GLU A 195 -3.20 5.32 -21.52
CA GLU A 195 -1.93 5.06 -20.83
C GLU A 195 -1.78 3.57 -20.43
N ILE A 196 -2.88 2.90 -20.12
CA ILE A 196 -2.89 1.45 -19.87
C ILE A 196 -2.57 0.67 -21.17
N ARG A 197 -3.08 1.09 -22.32
CA ARG A 197 -2.75 0.49 -23.63
C ARG A 197 -1.27 0.66 -23.94
N LEU A 198 -0.74 1.86 -23.76
CA LEU A 198 0.71 2.13 -23.92
C LEU A 198 1.54 1.28 -22.96
N GLN A 199 1.07 1.09 -21.76
CA GLN A 199 1.76 0.23 -20.77
C GLN A 199 1.77 -1.23 -21.22
N ARG A 200 0.70 -1.71 -21.84
CA ARG A 200 0.64 -3.06 -22.42
C ARG A 200 1.62 -3.22 -23.60
N GLU A 201 1.70 -2.24 -24.48
CA GLU A 201 2.68 -2.24 -25.57
C GLU A 201 4.12 -2.27 -25.05
N ARG A 202 4.42 -1.52 -23.99
CA ARG A 202 5.73 -1.57 -23.30
C ARG A 202 6.02 -2.96 -22.72
N LEU A 203 5.01 -3.62 -22.14
CA LEU A 203 5.16 -4.99 -21.62
C LEU A 203 5.50 -5.97 -22.76
N GLU A 204 4.76 -5.91 -23.86
CA GLU A 204 4.98 -6.75 -25.04
C GLU A 204 6.38 -6.50 -25.67
N ALA A 205 6.82 -5.27 -25.70
CA ALA A 205 8.17 -4.92 -26.16
C ALA A 205 9.26 -5.51 -25.23
N CYS A 206 9.09 -5.40 -23.91
CA CYS A 206 10.01 -5.99 -22.94
C CYS A 206 10.07 -7.54 -23.06
N GLN A 207 8.95 -8.20 -23.28
CA GLN A 207 8.90 -9.65 -23.50
C GLN A 207 9.68 -10.10 -24.73
N LYS A 208 9.66 -9.29 -25.80
CA LYS A 208 10.39 -9.60 -27.05
C LYS A 208 11.90 -9.36 -26.93
N THR A 209 12.33 -8.42 -26.09
CA THR A 209 13.73 -7.96 -26.03
C THR A 209 14.54 -8.57 -24.89
N ALA A 210 13.88 -9.09 -23.86
CA ALA A 210 14.54 -9.62 -22.67
C ALA A 210 14.17 -11.10 -22.45
N PRO A 211 15.09 -12.07 -22.74
CA PRO A 211 14.80 -13.51 -22.62
C PRO A 211 14.39 -13.95 -21.20
N ASP A 212 14.92 -13.27 -20.16
CA ASP A 212 14.66 -13.59 -18.75
C ASP A 212 13.46 -12.83 -18.18
N PHE A 213 12.69 -12.12 -19.02
CA PHE A 213 11.56 -11.36 -18.57
C PHE A 213 10.38 -12.31 -18.29
N ASN A 214 9.92 -12.32 -17.02
CA ASN A 214 8.75 -13.10 -16.63
C ASN A 214 7.46 -12.29 -16.86
N PRO A 215 6.59 -12.70 -17.81
CA PRO A 215 5.34 -12.01 -18.09
C PRO A 215 4.27 -12.32 -17.02
N SER A 216 4.49 -11.89 -15.78
CA SER A 216 3.52 -12.07 -14.68
C SER A 216 2.16 -11.40 -14.92
N GLY A 217 2.08 -10.55 -15.95
CA GLY A 217 0.85 -9.87 -16.36
C GLY A 217 0.45 -8.69 -15.47
N TYR A 218 1.25 -8.31 -14.48
CA TYR A 218 0.98 -7.12 -13.65
C TYR A 218 0.96 -5.84 -14.50
N LEU A 219 0.01 -4.96 -14.18
CA LEU A 219 -0.06 -3.64 -14.82
C LEU A 219 1.20 -2.80 -14.51
N ILE A 220 1.68 -2.88 -13.27
CA ILE A 220 2.90 -2.20 -12.80
C ILE A 220 3.93 -3.26 -12.42
N TRP A 221 4.88 -3.50 -13.31
CA TRP A 221 5.91 -4.52 -13.11
C TRP A 221 7.28 -3.95 -12.76
N GLY A 222 8.12 -4.78 -12.16
CA GLY A 222 9.52 -4.53 -11.87
C GLY A 222 10.45 -4.90 -13.03
N ARG A 223 11.76 -4.79 -12.78
CA ARG A 223 12.80 -4.98 -13.80
C ARG A 223 12.70 -6.30 -14.57
N ASN A 224 12.30 -7.38 -13.90
CA ASN A 224 12.21 -8.73 -14.49
C ASN A 224 10.75 -9.19 -14.70
N GLY A 225 9.79 -8.28 -14.78
CA GLY A 225 8.38 -8.61 -14.97
C GLY A 225 7.60 -8.97 -13.69
N PHE A 226 8.27 -9.06 -12.54
CA PHE A 226 7.61 -9.36 -11.27
C PHE A 226 6.88 -8.16 -10.68
N GLN A 227 5.97 -8.41 -9.75
CA GLN A 227 5.26 -7.38 -9.00
C GLN A 227 6.24 -6.44 -8.29
N ARG A 228 5.95 -5.13 -8.31
CA ARG A 228 6.70 -4.14 -7.54
C ARG A 228 6.26 -4.10 -6.09
N GLN A 229 7.16 -3.68 -5.22
CA GLN A 229 6.87 -3.42 -3.81
C GLN A 229 6.34 -1.99 -3.61
N ASN A 230 5.55 -1.77 -2.56
CA ASN A 230 4.94 -0.47 -2.26
C ASN A 230 5.93 0.70 -2.14
N ASN A 231 7.15 0.42 -1.70
CA ASN A 231 8.18 1.44 -1.48
C ASN A 231 8.80 2.01 -2.77
N PHE A 232 8.52 1.40 -3.94
CA PHE A 232 9.12 1.87 -5.21
C PHE A 232 8.71 3.30 -5.58
N ILE A 233 7.55 3.77 -5.10
CA ILE A 233 7.04 5.11 -5.37
C ILE A 233 7.75 6.20 -4.56
N ASN A 234 8.33 5.87 -3.39
CA ASN A 234 8.79 6.87 -2.41
C ASN A 234 9.83 7.84 -2.99
N LYS A 235 10.91 7.31 -3.56
CA LYS A 235 11.98 8.14 -4.15
C LYS A 235 11.50 8.94 -5.37
N PRO A 236 10.82 8.34 -6.38
CA PRO A 236 10.28 9.10 -7.51
C PRO A 236 9.28 10.17 -7.08
N TYR A 237 8.38 9.85 -6.14
CA TYR A 237 7.39 10.81 -5.65
C TYR A 237 8.03 12.00 -4.93
N ALA A 238 9.01 11.76 -4.04
CA ALA A 238 9.76 12.82 -3.39
C ALA A 238 10.47 13.75 -4.40
N ARG A 239 10.98 13.19 -5.50
CA ARG A 239 11.61 13.98 -6.58
C ARG A 239 10.61 14.88 -7.30
N ILE A 240 9.40 14.38 -7.55
CA ILE A 240 8.30 15.19 -8.13
C ILE A 240 7.92 16.30 -7.17
N CYS A 241 7.70 15.96 -5.88
CA CYS A 241 7.35 16.93 -4.84
C CYS A 241 8.37 18.07 -4.73
N ALA A 242 9.66 17.76 -4.82
CA ALA A 242 10.72 18.76 -4.78
C ALA A 242 10.71 19.74 -5.97
N LYS A 243 10.07 19.37 -7.09
CA LYS A 243 9.96 20.22 -8.31
C LYS A 243 8.64 20.98 -8.40
N CYS A 244 7.69 20.68 -7.53
CA CYS A 244 6.42 21.38 -7.49
C CYS A 244 6.58 22.78 -6.87
N PRO A 245 6.03 23.85 -7.50
CA PRO A 245 6.10 25.21 -6.99
C PRO A 245 5.04 25.51 -5.91
N PHE A 246 4.43 24.49 -5.32
CA PHE A 246 3.38 24.59 -4.33
C PHE A 246 3.60 23.54 -3.22
N PRO A 247 2.97 23.69 -2.03
CA PRO A 247 3.03 22.71 -0.96
C PRO A 247 2.56 21.33 -1.43
N THR A 248 3.33 20.31 -1.08
CA THR A 248 3.03 18.93 -1.48
C THR A 248 2.54 18.12 -0.29
N PHE A 249 1.69 17.15 -0.58
CA PHE A 249 1.05 16.29 0.42
C PHE A 249 1.49 14.83 0.23
N PRO A 250 1.35 13.97 1.26
CA PRO A 250 1.64 12.56 1.14
C PRO A 250 0.86 11.88 0.01
N TRP A 251 1.41 10.80 -0.56
CA TRP A 251 0.79 10.02 -1.64
C TRP A 251 -0.68 9.67 -1.38
N LYS A 252 -1.03 9.34 -0.13
CA LYS A 252 -2.41 8.99 0.25
C LYS A 252 -3.42 10.09 -0.06
N GLU A 253 -3.00 11.34 -0.12
CA GLU A 253 -3.88 12.49 -0.39
C GLU A 253 -4.28 12.60 -1.86
N LEU A 254 -3.53 12.00 -2.79
CA LEU A 254 -3.92 11.92 -4.20
C LEU A 254 -5.30 11.29 -4.40
N ARG A 255 -5.67 10.33 -3.54
CA ARG A 255 -6.95 9.62 -3.61
C ARG A 255 -8.15 10.44 -3.09
N ARG A 256 -7.89 11.53 -2.38
CA ARG A 256 -8.93 12.39 -1.79
C ARG A 256 -9.33 13.54 -2.70
N ILE A 257 -8.65 13.68 -3.83
CA ILE A 257 -8.92 14.74 -4.79
C ILE A 257 -10.27 14.45 -5.45
N LYS A 258 -11.16 15.45 -5.41
CA LYS A 258 -12.43 15.38 -6.12
C LYS A 258 -12.27 16.11 -7.46
N LEU A 259 -12.30 15.37 -8.55
CA LEU A 259 -12.21 15.92 -9.90
C LEU A 259 -13.63 16.09 -10.45
N SER A 260 -13.96 17.32 -10.87
CA SER A 260 -15.18 17.60 -11.61
C SER A 260 -15.06 17.12 -13.07
N ALA A 261 -16.18 17.01 -13.79
CA ALA A 261 -16.18 16.69 -15.21
C ALA A 261 -15.31 17.66 -16.03
N SER A 262 -15.41 18.95 -15.74
CA SER A 262 -14.60 19.98 -16.41
C SER A 262 -13.09 19.81 -16.12
N SER A 263 -12.73 19.39 -14.90
CA SER A 263 -11.34 19.09 -14.55
C SER A 263 -10.83 17.86 -15.30
N MET A 264 -11.65 16.81 -15.40
CA MET A 264 -11.30 15.58 -16.14
C MET A 264 -11.13 15.86 -17.63
N LYS A 265 -12.02 16.66 -18.23
CA LYS A 265 -11.90 17.10 -19.62
C LYS A 265 -10.59 17.86 -19.85
N ARG A 266 -10.26 18.83 -18.98
CA ARG A 266 -9.00 19.57 -19.04
C ARG A 266 -7.78 18.65 -18.90
N PHE A 267 -7.87 17.63 -18.06
CA PHE A 267 -6.78 16.67 -17.90
C PHE A 267 -6.52 15.91 -19.19
N ALA A 268 -7.57 15.41 -19.82
CA ALA A 268 -7.44 14.69 -21.07
C ALA A 268 -6.88 15.57 -22.20
N GLU A 269 -7.39 16.79 -22.38
CA GLU A 269 -6.89 17.73 -23.36
C GLU A 269 -5.40 18.06 -23.13
N THR A 270 -5.01 18.29 -21.88
CA THR A 270 -3.64 18.67 -21.53
C THR A 270 -2.66 17.49 -21.58
N LEU A 271 -3.12 16.29 -21.25
CA LEU A 271 -2.28 15.07 -21.24
C LEU A 271 -2.25 14.38 -22.60
N GLY A 272 -2.99 14.88 -23.60
CA GLY A 272 -2.92 14.45 -24.99
C GLY A 272 -3.81 13.26 -25.32
N ALA A 273 -4.94 13.11 -24.63
CA ALA A 273 -5.97 12.11 -24.95
C ALA A 273 -7.25 12.75 -25.45
N GLU A 274 -7.91 12.12 -26.41
CA GLU A 274 -9.27 12.51 -26.84
C GLU A 274 -10.30 11.95 -25.88
N ILE A 275 -11.29 12.72 -25.51
CA ILE A 275 -12.38 12.31 -24.64
C ILE A 275 -13.66 12.12 -25.45
N CYS A 276 -14.30 10.96 -25.31
CA CYS A 276 -15.69 10.79 -25.68
C CYS A 276 -16.59 11.35 -24.59
N ASP A 277 -17.48 12.29 -24.93
CA ASP A 277 -18.39 12.99 -24.00
C ASP A 277 -19.25 12.03 -23.14
N HIS A 278 -19.53 10.83 -23.64
CA HIS A 278 -20.29 9.81 -22.92
C HIS A 278 -19.57 9.28 -21.67
N ASN A 279 -18.25 9.25 -21.65
CA ASN A 279 -17.47 8.69 -20.54
C ASN A 279 -17.28 9.66 -19.38
N ILE A 280 -17.33 10.95 -19.61
CA ILE A 280 -17.19 11.97 -18.56
C ILE A 280 -18.33 11.85 -17.54
N ASN A 281 -19.57 11.68 -18.02
CA ASN A 281 -20.73 11.54 -17.14
C ASN A 281 -20.68 10.25 -16.31
N PHE A 282 -20.14 9.17 -16.87
CA PHE A 282 -20.01 7.90 -16.18
C PHE A 282 -18.96 7.94 -15.06
N ILE A 283 -17.85 8.63 -15.27
CA ILE A 283 -16.76 8.77 -14.28
C ILE A 283 -17.20 9.61 -13.09
N ILE A 284 -17.98 10.66 -13.32
CA ILE A 284 -18.54 11.49 -12.24
C ILE A 284 -19.50 10.69 -11.36
N ILE A 285 -20.32 9.83 -11.97
CA ILE A 285 -21.33 9.04 -11.25
C ILE A 285 -20.67 7.91 -10.44
N THR A 286 -19.59 7.29 -10.92
CA THR A 286 -19.05 6.07 -10.34
C THR A 286 -17.74 6.26 -9.58
N GLY A 287 -16.91 7.26 -9.91
CA GLY A 287 -15.60 7.48 -9.28
C GLY A 287 -15.60 8.50 -8.15
N ILE A 288 -16.58 9.40 -8.10
CA ILE A 288 -16.58 10.57 -7.19
C ILE A 288 -17.77 10.56 -6.22
N LEU A 289 -18.90 9.98 -6.61
CA LEU A 289 -20.05 9.85 -5.73
C LEU A 289 -20.08 8.42 -5.15
N LYS A 290 -19.87 8.29 -3.85
CA LYS A 290 -20.43 7.16 -3.12
C LYS A 290 -21.91 7.11 -3.43
N PHE A 291 -22.36 6.00 -4.00
CA PHE A 291 -23.75 5.70 -4.24
C PHE A 291 -24.51 5.66 -2.91
N ASP A 292 -25.02 6.76 -2.44
CA ASP A 292 -25.98 6.77 -1.34
C ASP A 292 -27.25 7.57 -1.62
N THR A 293 -27.44 8.14 -2.82
CA THR A 293 -28.66 8.92 -3.09
C THR A 293 -29.02 9.01 -4.57
N PHE A 294 -29.33 7.92 -5.23
CA PHE A 294 -30.15 8.01 -6.44
C PHE A 294 -30.86 6.69 -6.77
N PHE A 295 -31.80 6.29 -5.91
CA PHE A 295 -33.03 5.59 -6.28
C PHE A 295 -34.09 5.97 -5.26
N GLN A 296 -34.76 7.04 -5.52
CA GLN A 296 -36.17 7.27 -5.20
C GLN A 296 -36.90 7.62 -6.48
#